data_0eba85a897db64d0827854b56765d8ed
#
_entry.id   0eba85a897db64d0827854b56765d8ed
#
_cell.length_a   1.000
_cell.length_b   1.000
_cell.length_c   1.000
_cell.angle_alpha   90.00
_cell.angle_beta   90.00
_cell.angle_gamma   90.00
#
_symmetry.space_group_name_H-M   'P 1'
#
loop_
_entity.id
_entity.type
_entity.pdbx_description
1 polymer ?
#
loop_
_entity_poly.entity_id
_entity_poly.type
_entity_poly.pdbx_seq_one_letter_code
_entity_poly.pdbx_strand_id
1 'polypeptide(L)'
;VKPGQKVTFAAGNGLTVKQDIDNASGNQTYTYALDAQSVVQDAQLPVVYTKADGSKVYKQPDGKFYDAPTGGNEVAAGDVIASMQDAAGSTTAPTTLANVKSNLADAGNAVTNPAGNSRADLAGKGNNAATVNDVLNSGFTVQGNGQNKDFVTHGDTINFANGQGTVANVTSTNGVTTVKFDTPMTYVNASGSPTGTPSNKVNLVGGDATKPVTLGNVADGTVAAGSK
;
A
#
# COMPACT_ATOMS: atom_id res chain seq x y z
N VAL A 1 -22.36 -25.41 59.24
CA VAL A 1 -20.95 -25.70 59.56
C VAL A 1 -20.88 -26.09 61.02
N LYS A 2 -20.35 -27.25 61.34
CA LYS A 2 -20.16 -27.70 62.70
C LYS A 2 -18.93 -27.07 63.34
N PRO A 3 -18.86 -26.93 64.67
CA PRO A 3 -17.65 -26.45 65.33
C PRO A 3 -16.39 -27.19 64.84
N GLY A 4 -15.34 -26.48 64.50
CA GLY A 4 -14.08 -27.00 63.95
C GLY A 4 -14.02 -27.17 62.43
N GLN A 5 -15.13 -26.98 61.69
CA GLN A 5 -15.14 -26.94 60.25
C GLN A 5 -14.74 -25.55 59.71
N LYS A 6 -14.02 -25.53 58.59
CA LYS A 6 -13.65 -24.30 57.91
C LYS A 6 -14.63 -23.99 56.77
N VAL A 7 -14.95 -22.72 56.61
CA VAL A 7 -15.63 -22.18 55.43
C VAL A 7 -14.59 -21.43 54.62
N THR A 8 -14.46 -21.75 53.35
CA THR A 8 -13.55 -21.08 52.44
C THR A 8 -14.36 -20.27 51.44
N PHE A 9 -14.13 -18.96 51.37
CA PHE A 9 -14.63 -18.09 50.34
C PHE A 9 -13.51 -17.87 49.34
N ALA A 10 -13.64 -18.43 48.15
CA ALA A 10 -12.62 -18.36 47.08
C ALA A 10 -13.17 -17.62 45.89
N ALA A 11 -12.36 -16.81 45.24
CA ALA A 11 -12.65 -16.22 43.95
C ALA A 11 -12.37 -17.26 42.87
N GLY A 12 -13.27 -17.39 41.89
CA GLY A 12 -13.02 -18.11 40.63
C GLY A 12 -12.22 -17.26 39.66
N ASN A 13 -11.93 -17.83 38.47
CA ASN A 13 -11.19 -17.14 37.41
C ASN A 13 -11.88 -15.82 37.01
N GLY A 14 -11.13 -14.75 36.90
CA GLY A 14 -11.65 -13.41 36.57
C GLY A 14 -12.39 -12.70 37.69
N LEU A 15 -12.37 -13.24 38.92
CA LEU A 15 -12.96 -12.62 40.10
C LEU A 15 -11.90 -12.39 41.16
N THR A 16 -12.12 -11.33 41.96
CA THR A 16 -11.43 -11.08 43.23
C THR A 16 -12.40 -11.26 44.39
N VAL A 17 -11.92 -11.63 45.58
CA VAL A 17 -12.67 -11.62 46.82
C VAL A 17 -11.93 -10.81 47.86
N LYS A 18 -12.63 -9.86 48.45
CA LYS A 18 -12.12 -9.08 49.58
C LYS A 18 -12.95 -9.39 50.84
N GLN A 19 -12.29 -9.61 51.96
CA GLN A 19 -12.92 -9.73 53.25
C GLN A 19 -12.71 -8.44 54.01
N ASP A 20 -13.79 -7.87 54.55
CA ASP A 20 -13.78 -6.78 55.51
C ASP A 20 -14.37 -7.29 56.83
N ILE A 21 -13.68 -7.01 57.93
CA ILE A 21 -14.12 -7.40 59.31
C ILE A 21 -14.36 -6.11 60.09
N ASP A 22 -15.60 -5.94 60.51
CA ASP A 22 -15.93 -4.90 61.47
C ASP A 22 -15.57 -5.38 62.88
N ASN A 23 -14.47 -4.84 63.39
CA ASN A 23 -13.96 -5.23 64.71
C ASN A 23 -14.86 -4.82 65.87
N ALA A 24 -15.78 -3.87 65.66
CA ALA A 24 -16.70 -3.41 66.71
C ALA A 24 -17.91 -4.33 66.84
N SER A 25 -18.46 -4.81 65.72
CA SER A 25 -19.64 -5.68 65.69
C SER A 25 -19.30 -7.16 65.47
N GLY A 26 -18.07 -7.49 65.04
CA GLY A 26 -17.67 -8.81 64.63
C GLY A 26 -18.22 -9.28 63.27
N ASN A 27 -18.91 -8.37 62.55
CA ASN A 27 -19.48 -8.70 61.26
C ASN A 27 -18.38 -8.82 60.21
N GLN A 28 -18.54 -9.79 59.29
CA GLN A 28 -17.64 -10.07 58.18
C GLN A 28 -18.39 -9.88 56.89
N THR A 29 -17.84 -9.04 55.99
CA THR A 29 -18.35 -8.83 54.63
C THR A 29 -17.39 -9.36 53.62
N TYR A 30 -17.86 -10.21 52.72
CA TYR A 30 -17.10 -10.74 51.60
C TYR A 30 -17.63 -10.10 50.33
N THR A 31 -16.79 -9.30 49.66
CA THR A 31 -17.13 -8.65 48.39
C THR A 31 -16.44 -9.37 47.26
N TYR A 32 -17.23 -9.89 46.32
CA TYR A 32 -16.76 -10.42 45.06
C TYR A 32 -16.81 -9.31 43.99
N ALA A 33 -15.72 -9.11 43.30
CA ALA A 33 -15.63 -8.13 42.23
C ALA A 33 -15.03 -8.79 40.98
N LEU A 34 -15.37 -8.26 39.81
CA LEU A 34 -14.73 -8.65 38.57
C LEU A 34 -13.28 -8.19 38.59
N ASP A 35 -12.34 -9.07 38.30
CA ASP A 35 -10.97 -8.70 37.94
C ASP A 35 -10.93 -8.40 36.44
N ALA A 36 -11.37 -7.18 36.11
CA ALA A 36 -11.46 -6.74 34.72
C ALA A 36 -10.10 -6.78 33.99
N GLN A 37 -9.01 -6.59 34.74
CA GLN A 37 -7.66 -6.60 34.16
C GLN A 37 -7.23 -8.02 33.79
N SER A 38 -7.45 -9.01 34.65
CA SER A 38 -7.19 -10.43 34.37
C SER A 38 -8.05 -10.89 33.19
N VAL A 39 -9.34 -10.56 33.17
CA VAL A 39 -10.26 -10.94 32.07
C VAL A 39 -9.82 -10.36 30.73
N VAL A 40 -9.37 -9.10 30.68
CA VAL A 40 -8.88 -8.47 29.43
C VAL A 40 -7.56 -9.07 29.00
N GLN A 41 -6.67 -9.44 29.94
CA GLN A 41 -5.37 -10.06 29.59
C GLN A 41 -5.53 -11.50 29.10
N ASP A 42 -6.48 -12.26 29.66
CA ASP A 42 -6.77 -13.62 29.24
C ASP A 42 -7.60 -13.67 27.93
N ALA A 43 -8.24 -12.56 27.55
CA ALA A 43 -8.98 -12.50 26.31
C ALA A 43 -8.03 -12.63 25.10
N GLN A 44 -8.36 -13.53 24.17
CA GLN A 44 -7.66 -13.66 22.90
C GLN A 44 -8.02 -12.50 21.96
N LEU A 45 -7.40 -11.34 22.17
CA LEU A 45 -7.63 -10.15 21.36
C LEU A 45 -6.68 -10.17 20.16
N PRO A 46 -7.19 -10.04 18.93
CA PRO A 46 -6.32 -9.98 17.73
C PRO A 46 -5.53 -8.67 17.64
N VAL A 47 -5.96 -7.63 18.34
CA VAL A 47 -5.29 -6.32 18.41
C VAL A 47 -4.96 -5.99 19.85
N VAL A 48 -3.72 -5.63 20.10
CA VAL A 48 -3.20 -5.21 21.40
C VAL A 48 -2.38 -3.95 21.27
N TYR A 49 -2.06 -3.30 22.39
CA TYR A 49 -1.15 -2.17 22.40
C TYR A 49 0.29 -2.63 22.59
N THR A 50 1.22 -2.00 21.82
CA THR A 50 2.65 -2.26 21.90
C THR A 50 3.46 -0.98 21.83
N LYS A 51 4.76 -1.07 22.14
CA LYS A 51 5.79 -0.11 21.70
C LYS A 51 6.29 -0.48 20.29
N ALA A 52 7.15 0.36 19.72
CA ALA A 52 7.75 0.15 18.39
C ALA A 52 8.58 -1.15 18.29
N ASP A 53 9.13 -1.64 19.39
CA ASP A 53 9.89 -2.90 19.47
C ASP A 53 8.97 -4.14 19.57
N GLY A 54 7.65 -3.96 19.57
CA GLY A 54 6.66 -5.02 19.73
C GLY A 54 6.36 -5.39 21.17
N SER A 55 7.02 -4.81 22.17
CA SER A 55 6.72 -5.07 23.59
C SER A 55 5.31 -4.63 23.94
N LYS A 56 4.51 -5.50 24.56
CA LYS A 56 3.12 -5.19 24.95
C LYS A 56 3.05 -4.05 25.96
N VAL A 57 2.01 -3.25 25.83
CA VAL A 57 1.68 -2.12 26.72
C VAL A 57 0.28 -2.33 27.27
N TYR A 58 0.08 -1.96 28.52
CA TYR A 58 -1.13 -2.25 29.25
C TYR A 58 -1.76 -0.95 29.75
N LYS A 59 -3.03 -0.72 29.39
CA LYS A 59 -3.79 0.39 29.96
C LYS A 59 -4.21 0.04 31.38
N GLN A 60 -3.88 0.91 32.35
CA GLN A 60 -4.24 0.71 33.75
C GLN A 60 -5.46 1.56 34.16
N PRO A 61 -6.03 1.37 35.37
CA PRO A 61 -7.24 2.04 35.82
C PRO A 61 -7.19 3.57 35.85
N ASP A 62 -5.98 4.15 35.93
CA ASP A 62 -5.76 5.59 35.85
C ASP A 62 -5.89 6.17 34.43
N GLY A 63 -6.11 5.28 33.43
CA GLY A 63 -6.26 5.62 32.03
C GLY A 63 -4.97 5.73 31.25
N LYS A 64 -3.81 5.56 31.90
CA LYS A 64 -2.49 5.62 31.29
C LYS A 64 -2.00 4.25 30.85
N PHE A 65 -0.92 4.25 30.05
CA PHE A 65 -0.29 3.03 29.54
C PHE A 65 1.02 2.73 30.26
N TYR A 66 1.30 1.44 30.49
CA TYR A 66 2.46 0.96 31.23
C TYR A 66 3.10 -0.24 30.55
N ASP A 67 4.40 -0.46 30.81
CA ASP A 67 5.15 -1.62 30.28
C ASP A 67 4.88 -2.94 31.05
N ALA A 68 4.02 -2.89 32.06
CA ALA A 68 3.59 -4.06 32.82
C ALA A 68 2.06 -4.00 33.08
N PRO A 69 1.41 -5.16 33.26
CA PRO A 69 -0.04 -5.23 33.53
C PRO A 69 -0.44 -4.50 34.80
N THR A 70 0.43 -4.50 35.82
CA THR A 70 0.26 -3.84 37.13
C THR A 70 1.56 -3.17 37.51
N GLY A 71 1.52 -1.90 37.94
CA GLY A 71 2.72 -1.12 38.18
C GLY A 71 3.50 -0.89 36.86
N GLY A 72 4.83 -0.97 36.92
CA GLY A 72 5.69 -0.74 35.75
C GLY A 72 5.98 0.74 35.48
N ASN A 73 6.63 1.03 34.36
CA ASN A 73 6.93 2.38 33.93
C ASN A 73 5.83 2.89 33.00
N GLU A 74 5.46 4.16 33.15
CA GLU A 74 4.50 4.81 32.25
C GLU A 74 5.11 4.88 30.83
N VAL A 75 4.29 4.54 29.84
CA VAL A 75 4.60 4.67 28.41
C VAL A 75 3.83 5.86 27.86
N ALA A 76 4.53 6.81 27.25
CA ALA A 76 3.90 7.99 26.69
C ALA A 76 2.87 7.60 25.61
N ALA A 77 1.72 8.25 25.60
CA ALA A 77 0.62 7.92 24.65
C ALA A 77 1.05 7.98 23.18
N GLY A 78 2.03 8.84 22.84
CA GLY A 78 2.58 8.94 21.48
C GLY A 78 3.44 7.73 21.06
N ASP A 79 3.90 6.92 22.00
CA ASP A 79 4.72 5.73 21.76
C ASP A 79 3.87 4.44 21.74
N VAL A 80 2.55 4.57 21.97
CA VAL A 80 1.63 3.43 21.99
C VAL A 80 1.07 3.18 20.60
N ILE A 81 1.26 1.93 20.12
CA ILE A 81 0.85 1.46 18.81
C ILE A 81 -0.21 0.38 18.97
N ALA A 82 -1.27 0.41 18.14
CA ALA A 82 -2.20 -0.70 18.01
C ALA A 82 -1.59 -1.75 17.07
N SER A 83 -1.24 -2.90 17.59
CA SER A 83 -0.57 -3.98 16.86
C SER A 83 -1.42 -5.23 16.78
N MET A 84 -1.33 -5.92 15.64
CA MET A 84 -1.88 -7.27 15.52
C MET A 84 -0.97 -8.25 16.29
N GLN A 85 -1.59 -9.26 16.91
CA GLN A 85 -0.86 -10.42 17.43
C GLN A 85 -1.34 -11.70 16.75
N ASP A 86 -0.44 -12.68 16.63
CA ASP A 86 -0.79 -14.00 16.11
C ASP A 86 -1.55 -14.85 17.17
N ALA A 87 -1.97 -16.06 16.81
CA ALA A 87 -2.69 -16.96 17.69
C ALA A 87 -1.87 -17.41 18.92
N ALA A 88 -0.54 -17.32 18.87
CA ALA A 88 0.36 -17.59 19.99
C ALA A 88 0.60 -16.36 20.88
N GLY A 89 0.03 -15.21 20.51
CA GLY A 89 0.18 -13.95 21.23
C GLY A 89 1.48 -13.19 20.90
N SER A 90 2.19 -13.54 19.82
CA SER A 90 3.34 -12.80 19.33
C SER A 90 2.91 -11.50 18.64
N THR A 91 3.58 -10.43 18.97
CA THR A 91 3.40 -9.09 18.39
C THR A 91 4.52 -8.70 17.45
N THR A 92 5.49 -9.58 17.24
CA THR A 92 6.64 -9.40 16.34
C THR A 92 6.61 -10.35 15.15
N ALA A 93 5.88 -11.48 15.25
CA ALA A 93 5.62 -12.37 14.12
C ALA A 93 4.48 -11.81 13.27
N PRO A 94 4.65 -11.69 11.91
CA PRO A 94 3.57 -11.24 11.04
C PRO A 94 2.35 -12.14 11.10
N THR A 95 1.15 -11.55 11.09
CA THR A 95 -0.12 -12.26 11.01
C THR A 95 -0.95 -11.75 9.84
N THR A 96 -1.89 -12.57 9.36
CA THR A 96 -2.77 -12.19 8.26
C THR A 96 -4.02 -11.48 8.80
N LEU A 97 -4.28 -10.26 8.30
CA LEU A 97 -5.55 -9.57 8.52
C LEU A 97 -6.48 -9.89 7.33
N ALA A 98 -7.51 -10.69 7.58
CA ALA A 98 -8.50 -11.09 6.59
C ALA A 98 -9.85 -10.40 6.80
N ASN A 99 -10.78 -10.58 5.84
CA ASN A 99 -12.14 -10.03 5.87
C ASN A 99 -12.20 -8.49 5.97
N VAL A 100 -11.18 -7.82 5.40
CA VAL A 100 -11.17 -6.36 5.25
C VAL A 100 -11.93 -5.99 3.99
N LYS A 101 -12.84 -5.02 4.10
CA LYS A 101 -13.63 -4.53 2.96
C LYS A 101 -12.74 -3.76 1.99
N SER A 102 -12.80 -4.11 0.70
CA SER A 102 -12.16 -3.36 -0.38
C SER A 102 -12.73 -1.93 -0.48
N ASN A 103 -11.87 -0.97 -0.76
CA ASN A 103 -12.22 0.44 -0.95
C ASN A 103 -12.44 0.80 -2.42
N LEU A 104 -11.83 0.04 -3.34
CA LEU A 104 -11.93 0.23 -4.79
C LEU A 104 -13.00 -0.67 -5.40
N ALA A 105 -13.70 -0.16 -6.41
CA ALA A 105 -14.51 -0.97 -7.29
C ALA A 105 -13.63 -1.81 -8.22
N ASP A 106 -14.15 -2.93 -8.68
CA ASP A 106 -13.50 -3.80 -9.66
C ASP A 106 -13.22 -3.04 -10.96
N ALA A 107 -11.98 -3.07 -11.41
CA ALA A 107 -11.57 -2.46 -12.67
C ALA A 107 -11.88 -3.37 -13.86
N GLY A 108 -11.80 -4.69 -13.70
CA GLY A 108 -12.05 -5.65 -14.79
C GLY A 108 -11.34 -5.24 -16.09
N ASN A 109 -12.09 -5.21 -17.20
CA ASN A 109 -11.62 -4.75 -18.52
C ASN A 109 -12.07 -3.30 -18.81
N ALA A 110 -12.09 -2.43 -17.81
CA ALA A 110 -12.50 -1.05 -17.98
C ALA A 110 -11.52 -0.26 -18.86
N VAL A 111 -12.04 0.62 -19.71
CA VAL A 111 -11.18 1.55 -20.50
C VAL A 111 -10.97 2.90 -19.82
N THR A 112 -11.62 3.12 -18.70
CA THR A 112 -11.50 4.33 -17.86
C THR A 112 -11.47 3.94 -16.39
N ASN A 113 -11.00 4.84 -15.54
CA ASN A 113 -11.06 4.63 -14.10
C ASN A 113 -12.52 4.34 -13.68
N PRO A 114 -12.82 3.22 -13.02
CA PRO A 114 -14.17 2.88 -12.58
C PRO A 114 -14.80 3.96 -11.71
N ALA A 115 -16.11 4.09 -11.79
CA ALA A 115 -16.86 5.02 -10.94
C ALA A 115 -16.64 4.70 -9.44
N GLY A 116 -16.41 5.72 -8.64
CA GLY A 116 -16.12 5.57 -7.22
C GLY A 116 -14.64 5.36 -6.90
N ASN A 117 -13.75 5.23 -7.91
CA ASN A 117 -12.30 5.03 -7.72
C ASN A 117 -11.48 6.32 -7.94
N SER A 118 -12.14 7.45 -8.22
CA SER A 118 -11.41 8.70 -8.35
C SER A 118 -10.80 9.15 -7.02
N ARG A 119 -9.74 9.97 -7.09
CA ARG A 119 -9.13 10.55 -5.89
C ARG A 119 -10.13 11.34 -5.04
N ALA A 120 -11.12 11.98 -5.68
CA ALA A 120 -12.18 12.71 -4.97
C ALA A 120 -13.10 11.75 -4.21
N ASP A 121 -13.51 10.65 -4.85
CA ASP A 121 -14.38 9.64 -4.23
C ASP A 121 -13.72 8.95 -3.03
N LEU A 122 -12.39 8.83 -3.06
CA LEU A 122 -11.60 8.14 -2.04
C LEU A 122 -11.08 9.07 -0.94
N ALA A 123 -11.27 10.38 -1.04
CA ALA A 123 -10.72 11.35 -0.09
C ALA A 123 -11.09 11.05 1.38
N GLY A 124 -12.33 10.58 1.64
CA GLY A 124 -12.80 10.18 2.98
C GLY A 124 -12.30 8.81 3.46
N LYS A 125 -11.58 8.06 2.63
CA LYS A 125 -11.10 6.70 2.93
C LYS A 125 -9.57 6.63 3.13
N GLY A 126 -8.90 7.77 3.20
CA GLY A 126 -7.43 7.84 3.24
C GLY A 126 -6.78 7.11 4.42
N ASN A 127 -7.53 6.86 5.50
CA ASN A 127 -7.07 6.14 6.69
C ASN A 127 -7.56 4.68 6.75
N ASN A 128 -8.25 4.19 5.73
CA ASN A 128 -8.68 2.79 5.68
C ASN A 128 -7.50 1.89 5.25
N ALA A 129 -7.51 0.65 5.72
CA ALA A 129 -6.59 -0.36 5.21
C ALA A 129 -6.94 -0.69 3.75
N ALA A 130 -5.91 -0.80 2.92
CA ALA A 130 -6.05 -1.31 1.56
C ALA A 130 -5.99 -2.84 1.56
N THR A 131 -6.82 -3.45 0.74
CA THR A 131 -6.81 -4.89 0.47
C THR A 131 -5.92 -5.22 -0.73
N VAL A 132 -5.60 -6.50 -0.94
CA VAL A 132 -4.94 -6.95 -2.18
C VAL A 132 -5.79 -6.59 -3.40
N ASN A 133 -7.11 -6.70 -3.31
CA ASN A 133 -8.01 -6.29 -4.39
C ASN A 133 -7.92 -4.79 -4.69
N ASP A 134 -7.74 -3.93 -3.68
CA ASP A 134 -7.53 -2.50 -3.93
C ASP A 134 -6.24 -2.25 -4.73
N VAL A 135 -5.17 -3.00 -4.44
CA VAL A 135 -3.92 -2.92 -5.22
C VAL A 135 -4.13 -3.41 -6.65
N LEU A 136 -4.82 -4.54 -6.84
CA LEU A 136 -5.10 -5.11 -8.17
C LEU A 136 -6.00 -4.21 -9.02
N ASN A 137 -6.93 -3.48 -8.42
CA ASN A 137 -7.86 -2.58 -9.11
C ASN A 137 -7.35 -1.13 -9.21
N SER A 138 -6.18 -0.83 -8.66
CA SER A 138 -5.54 0.48 -8.83
C SER A 138 -4.85 0.56 -10.20
N GLY A 139 -4.93 1.74 -10.85
CA GLY A 139 -4.36 1.87 -12.18
C GLY A 139 -4.45 3.28 -12.74
N PHE A 140 -4.22 3.40 -14.05
CA PHE A 140 -4.30 4.66 -14.79
C PHE A 140 -4.84 4.45 -16.19
N THR A 141 -5.49 5.47 -16.72
CA THR A 141 -6.04 5.44 -18.09
C THR A 141 -4.97 5.75 -19.12
N VAL A 142 -4.83 4.89 -20.12
CA VAL A 142 -4.02 5.13 -21.33
C VAL A 142 -4.92 5.72 -22.41
N GLN A 143 -4.47 6.79 -23.02
CA GLN A 143 -5.16 7.47 -24.12
C GLN A 143 -4.35 7.39 -25.42
N GLY A 144 -5.07 7.27 -26.54
CA GLY A 144 -4.54 7.46 -27.89
C GLY A 144 -5.27 8.61 -28.56
N ASN A 145 -4.56 9.71 -28.89
CA ASN A 145 -5.13 10.91 -29.51
C ASN A 145 -6.32 11.49 -28.71
N GLY A 146 -6.21 11.55 -27.39
CA GLY A 146 -7.23 12.05 -26.49
C GLY A 146 -8.41 11.09 -26.22
N GLN A 147 -8.40 9.91 -26.82
CA GLN A 147 -9.43 8.89 -26.59
C GLN A 147 -8.92 7.83 -25.59
N ASN A 148 -9.72 7.50 -24.57
CA ASN A 148 -9.40 6.43 -23.64
C ASN A 148 -9.34 5.10 -24.40
N LYS A 149 -8.29 4.33 -24.16
CA LYS A 149 -8.02 3.04 -24.81
C LYS A 149 -8.02 1.89 -23.82
N ASP A 150 -7.52 2.14 -22.63
CA ASP A 150 -7.40 1.13 -21.60
C ASP A 150 -7.26 1.77 -20.21
N PHE A 151 -7.75 1.08 -19.19
CA PHE A 151 -7.44 1.38 -17.80
C PHE A 151 -6.46 0.31 -17.29
N VAL A 152 -5.19 0.61 -17.37
CA VAL A 152 -4.09 -0.31 -17.04
C VAL A 152 -4.02 -0.51 -15.53
N THR A 153 -4.17 -1.75 -15.09
CA THR A 153 -4.11 -2.18 -13.70
C THR A 153 -2.89 -3.06 -13.43
N HIS A 154 -2.74 -3.51 -12.20
CA HIS A 154 -1.64 -4.39 -11.83
C HIS A 154 -1.80 -5.76 -12.50
N GLY A 155 -0.80 -6.16 -13.28
CA GLY A 155 -0.80 -7.41 -14.06
C GLY A 155 -1.06 -7.22 -15.55
N ASP A 156 -1.54 -6.04 -15.99
CA ASP A 156 -1.69 -5.71 -17.39
C ASP A 156 -0.34 -5.43 -18.06
N THR A 157 -0.33 -5.50 -19.40
CA THR A 157 0.87 -5.28 -20.21
C THR A 157 0.67 -4.11 -21.15
N ILE A 158 1.58 -3.13 -21.13
CA ILE A 158 1.68 -2.10 -22.15
C ILE A 158 2.70 -2.55 -23.18
N ASN A 159 2.27 -2.74 -24.44
CA ASN A 159 3.12 -3.12 -25.56
C ASN A 159 3.43 -1.90 -26.44
N PHE A 160 4.70 -1.56 -26.56
CA PHE A 160 5.19 -0.56 -27.50
C PHE A 160 5.58 -1.26 -28.80
N ALA A 161 4.75 -1.15 -29.81
CA ALA A 161 4.92 -1.83 -31.09
C ALA A 161 5.47 -0.90 -32.17
N ASN A 162 6.08 -1.50 -33.20
CA ASN A 162 6.49 -0.78 -34.40
C ASN A 162 5.27 -0.17 -35.12
N GLY A 163 5.39 1.08 -35.55
CA GLY A 163 4.46 1.72 -36.46
C GLY A 163 4.99 1.74 -37.88
N GLN A 164 4.21 2.30 -38.82
CA GLN A 164 4.69 2.54 -40.17
C GLN A 164 5.78 3.62 -40.15
N GLY A 165 6.98 3.26 -40.52
CA GLY A 165 8.13 4.16 -40.50
C GLY A 165 8.73 4.44 -39.14
N THR A 166 8.34 3.70 -38.09
CA THR A 166 8.93 3.79 -36.75
C THR A 166 9.26 2.41 -36.21
N VAL A 167 10.34 2.34 -35.44
CA VAL A 167 10.73 1.13 -34.70
C VAL A 167 10.74 1.44 -33.23
N ALA A 168 9.95 0.71 -32.45
CA ALA A 168 9.96 0.81 -31.00
C ALA A 168 11.18 0.04 -30.46
N ASN A 169 11.99 0.75 -29.70
CA ASN A 169 13.16 0.18 -29.02
C ASN A 169 12.99 0.37 -27.52
N VAL A 170 12.79 -0.74 -26.80
CA VAL A 170 12.56 -0.75 -25.34
C VAL A 170 13.73 -1.44 -24.67
N THR A 171 14.40 -0.72 -23.78
CA THR A 171 15.51 -1.24 -22.98
C THR A 171 15.27 -1.01 -21.51
N SER A 172 15.77 -1.89 -20.65
CA SER A 172 15.69 -1.73 -19.20
C SER A 172 17.06 -1.96 -18.57
N THR A 173 17.49 -1.03 -17.73
CA THR A 173 18.77 -1.14 -17.01
C THR A 173 18.60 -0.54 -15.60
N ASN A 174 18.97 -1.28 -14.56
CA ASN A 174 18.90 -0.84 -13.16
C ASN A 174 17.52 -0.27 -12.75
N GLY A 175 16.43 -0.93 -13.19
CA GLY A 175 15.08 -0.48 -12.85
C GLY A 175 14.56 0.71 -13.68
N VAL A 176 15.36 1.23 -14.62
CA VAL A 176 14.95 2.30 -15.55
C VAL A 176 14.62 1.69 -16.90
N THR A 177 13.36 1.82 -17.33
CA THR A 177 12.92 1.45 -18.68
C THR A 177 12.96 2.66 -19.59
N THR A 178 13.69 2.55 -20.69
CA THR A 178 13.80 3.58 -21.71
C THR A 178 13.06 3.13 -22.96
N VAL A 179 12.14 3.96 -23.45
CA VAL A 179 11.42 3.76 -24.70
C VAL A 179 11.88 4.79 -25.71
N LYS A 180 12.32 4.33 -26.88
CA LYS A 180 12.69 5.16 -28.03
C LYS A 180 11.91 4.71 -29.24
N PHE A 181 11.59 5.67 -30.10
CA PHE A 181 11.02 5.40 -31.42
C PHE A 181 12.00 5.89 -32.47
N ASP A 182 12.60 4.96 -33.17
CA ASP A 182 13.52 5.26 -34.27
C ASP A 182 12.71 5.45 -35.55
N THR A 183 13.10 6.45 -36.35
CA THR A 183 12.49 6.79 -37.65
C THR A 183 13.53 6.64 -38.73
N PRO A 184 13.13 6.53 -40.05
CA PRO A 184 14.09 6.53 -41.12
C PRO A 184 14.76 7.91 -41.36
N MET A 185 14.50 8.89 -40.55
CA MET A 185 15.11 10.23 -40.57
C MET A 185 15.86 10.50 -39.29
N THR A 186 17.05 11.05 -39.36
CA THR A 186 17.85 11.46 -38.20
C THR A 186 18.43 12.84 -38.41
N TYR A 187 18.47 13.62 -37.34
CA TYR A 187 19.22 14.86 -37.33
C TYR A 187 20.71 14.59 -37.36
N VAL A 188 21.46 15.38 -38.14
CA VAL A 188 22.90 15.27 -38.20
C VAL A 188 23.57 16.61 -37.97
N ASN A 189 24.78 16.61 -37.47
CA ASN A 189 25.62 17.79 -37.31
C ASN A 189 26.20 18.25 -38.69
N ALA A 190 27.01 19.31 -38.66
CA ALA A 190 27.62 19.85 -39.88
C ALA A 190 28.47 18.82 -40.67
N SER A 191 29.12 17.89 -39.95
CA SER A 191 29.92 16.79 -40.52
C SER A 191 29.10 15.61 -41.01
N GLY A 192 27.80 15.60 -40.84
CA GLY A 192 26.91 14.52 -41.22
C GLY A 192 26.76 13.39 -40.21
N SER A 193 27.30 13.52 -38.98
CA SER A 193 27.16 12.55 -37.93
C SER A 193 25.81 12.69 -37.24
N PRO A 194 25.09 11.58 -36.88
CA PRO A 194 23.84 11.63 -36.13
C PRO A 194 23.97 12.42 -34.84
N THR A 195 22.90 13.18 -34.50
CA THR A 195 22.80 13.94 -33.24
C THR A 195 21.42 13.74 -32.63
N GLY A 196 21.34 13.72 -31.30
CA GLY A 196 20.10 13.66 -30.53
C GLY A 196 19.39 15.00 -30.41
N THR A 197 20.00 16.09 -30.86
CA THR A 197 19.41 17.45 -30.83
C THR A 197 18.91 17.86 -32.21
N PRO A 198 17.77 18.57 -32.30
CA PRO A 198 17.28 19.11 -33.56
C PRO A 198 18.35 19.96 -34.31
N SER A 199 18.46 19.77 -35.59
CA SER A 199 19.36 20.52 -36.48
C SER A 199 18.66 20.82 -37.80
N ASN A 200 19.22 21.80 -38.59
CA ASN A 200 18.69 22.10 -39.92
C ASN A 200 19.14 21.13 -41.01
N LYS A 201 19.80 20.02 -40.62
CA LYS A 201 20.30 18.99 -41.52
C LYS A 201 19.76 17.64 -41.13
N VAL A 202 19.14 16.93 -42.04
CA VAL A 202 18.52 15.60 -41.82
C VAL A 202 19.10 14.60 -42.83
N ASN A 203 19.46 13.42 -42.35
CA ASN A 203 19.80 12.28 -43.24
C ASN A 203 18.63 11.28 -43.19
N LEU A 204 18.41 10.64 -44.34
CA LEU A 204 17.59 9.44 -44.45
C LEU A 204 18.44 8.22 -44.10
N VAL A 205 17.95 7.36 -43.23
CA VAL A 205 18.62 6.15 -42.79
C VAL A 205 17.74 4.96 -43.16
N GLY A 206 18.24 4.09 -44.07
CA GLY A 206 17.59 2.84 -44.41
C GLY A 206 18.00 1.70 -43.48
N GLY A 207 17.62 0.48 -43.81
CA GLY A 207 18.03 -0.74 -43.11
C GLY A 207 19.52 -1.01 -43.09
N ASP A 208 20.28 -0.38 -44.03
CA ASP A 208 21.74 -0.40 -44.12
C ASP A 208 22.25 1.05 -44.14
N ALA A 209 22.84 1.49 -43.05
CA ALA A 209 23.35 2.86 -42.92
C ALA A 209 24.51 3.22 -43.89
N THR A 210 25.09 2.24 -44.55
CA THR A 210 26.18 2.41 -45.51
C THR A 210 25.68 2.60 -46.94
N LYS A 211 24.39 2.40 -47.20
CA LYS A 211 23.78 2.51 -48.53
C LYS A 211 22.87 3.71 -48.68
N PRO A 212 22.85 4.39 -49.83
CA PRO A 212 21.88 5.42 -50.14
C PRO A 212 20.44 4.90 -50.07
N VAL A 213 19.51 5.78 -49.66
CA VAL A 213 18.07 5.49 -49.61
C VAL A 213 17.41 6.01 -50.89
N THR A 214 16.57 5.22 -51.53
CA THR A 214 15.76 5.68 -52.65
C THR A 214 14.48 6.32 -52.14
N LEU A 215 14.19 7.55 -52.61
CA LEU A 215 12.91 8.22 -52.38
C LEU A 215 11.96 7.86 -53.53
N GLY A 216 10.82 7.22 -53.16
CA GLY A 216 9.74 6.94 -54.10
C GLY A 216 8.57 7.89 -53.93
N ASN A 217 7.67 7.92 -54.91
CA ASN A 217 6.44 8.72 -54.87
C ASN A 217 6.68 10.23 -54.63
N VAL A 218 7.76 10.76 -55.23
CA VAL A 218 8.09 12.18 -55.20
C VAL A 218 7.55 12.80 -56.46
N ALA A 219 6.68 13.84 -56.31
CA ALA A 219 6.18 14.62 -57.46
C ALA A 219 7.31 15.49 -58.06
N ASP A 220 7.20 15.78 -59.38
CA ASP A 220 8.10 16.70 -60.04
C ASP A 220 8.12 18.04 -59.31
N GLY A 221 9.32 18.57 -59.10
CA GLY A 221 9.50 19.88 -58.51
C GLY A 221 9.03 20.99 -59.46
N THR A 222 8.41 22.04 -58.93
CA THR A 222 8.10 23.23 -59.70
C THR A 222 9.38 24.04 -59.85
N VAL A 223 9.86 24.19 -61.07
CA VAL A 223 10.98 25.09 -61.40
C VAL A 223 10.41 26.42 -61.79
N ALA A 224 10.70 27.46 -61.01
CA ALA A 224 10.32 28.83 -61.29
C ALA A 224 11.56 29.73 -61.37
N ALA A 225 11.40 30.94 -61.92
CA ALA A 225 12.49 31.91 -61.95
C ALA A 225 12.96 32.19 -60.49
N GLY A 226 14.23 31.95 -60.22
CA GLY A 226 14.84 32.08 -58.88
C GLY A 226 14.96 30.76 -58.10
N SER A 227 14.52 29.60 -58.59
CA SER A 227 14.83 28.30 -58.03
C SER A 227 16.33 28.04 -58.07
N LYS A 228 16.92 27.61 -56.92
CA LYS A 228 18.32 27.26 -56.75
C LYS A 228 18.47 25.76 -56.63
#